data_bacba57a39a579a6fd43bbcc095247e9
#
_entry.id   bacba57a39a579a6fd43bbcc095247e9
#
_cell.length_a   1.000
_cell.length_b   1.000
_cell.length_c   1.000
_cell.angle_alpha   90.00
_cell.angle_beta   90.00
_cell.angle_gamma   90.00
#
_symmetry.space_group_name_H-M   'P 1'
#
loop_
_entity.id
_entity.type
_entity.pdbx_description
1 polymer ?
#
loop_
_entity_poly.entity_id
_entity_poly.type
_entity_poly.pdbx_seq_one_letter_code
_entity_poly.pdbx_strand_id
1 'polypeptide(L)'
;MEEYSGIEEFELRLNVSAKGFLKETAKWAYFLSILGYIGIVFIVLAAIFAGAVFAFIGNLSREMNNFVAMGGSFISALYLIIAVFYFFPVYYLNKFASKAKIALRDNDSKSLTASFEYLKSHYKFMGIMALIVLSLYALIMIFAVISVLTAGLR
;
A
#
# COMPACT_ATOMS: atom_id res chain seq x y z
N MET A 1 41.46 23.59 -6.80
CA MET A 1 40.41 23.55 -5.74
C MET A 1 39.17 24.41 -6.11
N GLU A 2 38.94 24.65 -7.42
CA GLU A 2 37.81 25.50 -7.91
C GLU A 2 36.77 24.75 -8.74
N GLU A 3 36.92 23.45 -8.91
CA GLU A 3 36.03 22.64 -9.76
C GLU A 3 34.80 22.06 -9.03
N TYR A 4 34.79 22.16 -7.69
CA TYR A 4 33.67 21.67 -6.87
C TYR A 4 32.54 22.69 -6.61
N SER A 5 32.77 23.98 -6.91
CA SER A 5 31.76 25.03 -6.66
C SER A 5 30.70 25.14 -7.75
N GLY A 6 30.96 24.60 -8.94
CA GLY A 6 30.03 24.67 -10.08
C GLY A 6 28.85 23.68 -10.05
N ILE A 7 28.92 22.65 -9.20
CA ILE A 7 27.89 21.61 -9.13
C ILE A 7 26.77 21.99 -8.12
N GLU A 8 27.07 22.82 -7.15
CA GLU A 8 26.09 23.24 -6.12
C GLU A 8 25.11 24.32 -6.60
N GLU A 9 25.39 25.02 -7.68
CA GLU A 9 24.54 26.14 -8.18
C GLU A 9 23.48 25.73 -9.23
N PHE A 10 23.42 24.47 -9.65
CA PHE A 10 22.36 24.02 -10.52
C PHE A 10 21.06 23.75 -9.72
N GLU A 11 20.48 24.79 -9.17
CA GLU A 11 19.12 24.70 -8.62
C GLU A 11 18.14 24.39 -9.74
N LEU A 12 17.65 23.18 -9.77
CA LEU A 12 16.60 22.74 -10.69
C LEU A 12 15.31 23.49 -10.37
N ARG A 13 15.12 24.67 -10.98
CA ARG A 13 13.89 25.46 -10.80
C ARG A 13 12.77 24.81 -11.59
N LEU A 14 11.68 24.48 -10.91
CA LEU A 14 10.46 24.03 -11.58
C LEU A 14 9.92 25.15 -12.48
N ASN A 15 9.84 24.88 -13.77
CA ASN A 15 9.18 25.79 -14.73
C ASN A 15 7.65 25.82 -14.50
N VAL A 16 6.96 26.74 -15.14
CA VAL A 16 5.50 26.94 -14.98
C VAL A 16 4.73 25.67 -15.33
N SER A 17 5.13 24.96 -16.39
CA SER A 17 4.48 23.72 -16.81
C SER A 17 4.66 22.60 -15.79
N ALA A 18 5.88 22.44 -15.26
CA ALA A 18 6.15 21.42 -14.22
C ALA A 18 5.37 21.69 -12.92
N LYS A 19 5.22 22.97 -12.54
CA LYS A 19 4.35 23.35 -11.41
C LYS A 19 2.89 22.97 -11.68
N GLY A 20 2.41 23.14 -12.92
CA GLY A 20 1.06 22.73 -13.33
C GLY A 20 0.86 21.23 -13.20
N PHE A 21 1.76 20.43 -13.74
CA PHE A 21 1.69 18.97 -13.65
C PHE A 21 1.79 18.48 -12.20
N LEU A 22 2.67 19.05 -11.40
CA LEU A 22 2.78 18.68 -9.98
C LEU A 22 1.51 19.00 -9.21
N LYS A 23 0.86 20.15 -9.49
CA LYS A 23 -0.43 20.53 -8.89
C LYS A 23 -1.54 19.54 -9.23
N GLU A 24 -1.61 19.11 -10.47
CA GLU A 24 -2.59 18.12 -10.92
C GLU A 24 -2.31 16.74 -10.30
N THR A 25 -1.06 16.29 -10.31
CA THR A 25 -0.64 15.06 -9.66
C THR A 25 -0.97 15.05 -8.17
N ALA A 26 -0.71 16.15 -7.46
CA ALA A 26 -1.04 16.28 -6.04
C ALA A 26 -2.57 16.22 -5.79
N LYS A 27 -3.39 16.79 -6.69
CA LYS A 27 -4.85 16.71 -6.61
C LYS A 27 -5.34 15.27 -6.73
N TRP A 28 -4.84 14.53 -7.73
CA TRP A 28 -5.19 13.12 -7.93
C TRP A 28 -4.67 12.23 -6.81
N ALA A 29 -3.45 12.45 -6.33
CA ALA A 29 -2.89 11.73 -5.20
C ALA A 29 -3.72 11.93 -3.91
N TYR A 30 -4.20 13.15 -3.67
CA TYR A 30 -5.09 13.44 -2.55
C TYR A 30 -6.42 12.68 -2.67
N PHE A 31 -7.05 12.74 -3.83
CA PHE A 31 -8.28 12.01 -4.11
C PHE A 31 -8.11 10.49 -3.90
N LEU A 32 -7.06 9.91 -4.50
CA LEU A 32 -6.75 8.49 -4.34
C LEU A 32 -6.46 8.09 -2.89
N SER A 33 -5.83 8.98 -2.12
CA SER A 33 -5.59 8.72 -0.69
C SER A 33 -6.88 8.67 0.12
N ILE A 34 -7.87 9.52 -0.20
CA ILE A 34 -9.19 9.47 0.44
C ILE A 34 -9.89 8.15 0.10
N LEU A 35 -9.91 7.76 -1.18
CA LEU A 35 -10.45 6.46 -1.60
C LEU A 35 -9.72 5.30 -0.90
N GLY A 36 -8.40 5.42 -0.73
CA GLY A 36 -7.61 4.44 0.01
C GLY A 36 -8.03 4.32 1.47
N TYR A 37 -8.27 5.42 2.17
CA TYR A 37 -8.79 5.38 3.55
C TYR A 37 -10.18 4.77 3.63
N ILE A 38 -11.07 5.09 2.69
CA ILE A 38 -12.39 4.45 2.60
C ILE A 38 -12.23 2.95 2.38
N GLY A 39 -11.32 2.54 1.50
CA GLY A 39 -10.99 1.13 1.27
C GLY A 39 -10.51 0.41 2.53
N ILE A 40 -9.66 1.05 3.35
CA ILE A 40 -9.21 0.49 4.63
C ILE A 40 -10.40 0.26 5.58
N VAL A 41 -11.33 1.21 5.66
CA VAL A 41 -12.55 1.03 6.46
C VAL A 41 -13.34 -0.19 5.99
N PHE A 42 -13.51 -0.38 4.68
CA PHE A 42 -14.18 -1.57 4.13
C PHE A 42 -13.44 -2.87 4.45
N ILE A 43 -12.11 -2.88 4.40
CA ILE A 43 -11.30 -4.07 4.77
C ILE A 43 -11.52 -4.41 6.27
N VAL A 44 -11.53 -3.40 7.14
CA VAL A 44 -11.77 -3.60 8.59
C VAL A 44 -13.19 -4.11 8.83
N LEU A 45 -14.19 -3.54 8.16
CA LEU A 45 -15.57 -4.03 8.23
C LEU A 45 -15.68 -5.48 7.74
N ALA A 46 -15.01 -5.81 6.64
CA ALA A 46 -14.97 -7.18 6.12
C ALA A 46 -14.33 -8.16 7.12
N ALA A 47 -13.28 -7.74 7.86
CA ALA A 47 -12.67 -8.53 8.91
C ALA A 47 -13.67 -8.85 10.05
N ILE A 48 -14.42 -7.84 10.49
CA ILE A 48 -15.44 -8.00 11.55
C ILE A 48 -16.57 -8.91 11.06
N PHE A 49 -17.06 -8.69 9.84
CA PHE A 49 -18.13 -9.49 9.24
C PHE A 49 -17.71 -10.96 9.07
N ALA A 50 -16.50 -11.20 8.56
CA ALA A 50 -15.97 -12.56 8.42
C ALA A 50 -15.95 -13.28 9.77
N GLY A 51 -15.40 -12.63 10.82
CA GLY A 51 -15.39 -13.20 12.16
C GLY A 51 -16.79 -13.52 12.68
N ALA A 52 -17.75 -12.62 12.52
CA ALA A 52 -19.13 -12.81 12.96
C ALA A 52 -19.83 -13.97 12.21
N VAL A 53 -19.66 -14.04 10.88
CA VAL A 53 -20.25 -15.11 10.04
C VAL A 53 -19.68 -16.48 10.43
N PHE A 54 -18.37 -16.60 10.57
CA PHE A 54 -17.75 -17.87 10.98
C PHE A 54 -18.14 -18.28 12.42
N ALA A 55 -18.23 -17.33 13.35
CA ALA A 55 -18.73 -17.59 14.69
C ALA A 55 -20.19 -18.11 14.67
N PHE A 56 -21.04 -17.50 13.84
CA PHE A 56 -22.43 -17.94 13.67
C PHE A 56 -22.51 -19.36 13.11
N ILE A 57 -21.77 -19.67 12.04
CA ILE A 57 -21.71 -21.00 11.43
C ILE A 57 -21.18 -22.04 12.43
N GLY A 58 -20.15 -21.70 13.20
CA GLY A 58 -19.60 -22.56 14.24
C GLY A 58 -20.62 -22.94 15.31
N ASN A 59 -21.50 -22.01 15.71
CA ASN A 59 -22.55 -22.28 16.67
C ASN A 59 -23.67 -23.19 16.13
N LEU A 60 -23.88 -23.24 14.82
CA LEU A 60 -24.86 -24.13 14.19
C LEU A 60 -24.38 -25.58 14.08
N SER A 61 -23.07 -25.81 14.05
CA SER A 61 -22.47 -27.14 13.83
C SER A 61 -21.59 -27.53 15.02
N ARG A 62 -22.14 -28.19 16.01
CA ARG A 62 -21.43 -28.59 17.24
C ARG A 62 -20.15 -29.41 16.99
N GLU A 63 -20.14 -30.25 15.96
CA GLU A 63 -18.99 -31.09 15.61
C GLU A 63 -17.85 -30.34 14.91
N MET A 64 -18.16 -29.24 14.22
CA MET A 64 -17.19 -28.41 13.46
C MET A 64 -16.80 -27.10 14.16
N ASN A 65 -17.34 -26.84 15.36
CA ASN A 65 -17.26 -25.53 16.01
C ASN A 65 -15.81 -25.03 16.16
N ASN A 66 -14.88 -25.85 16.64
CA ASN A 66 -13.50 -25.44 16.87
C ASN A 66 -12.74 -25.14 15.55
N PHE A 67 -12.96 -25.94 14.51
CA PHE A 67 -12.30 -25.76 13.22
C PHE A 67 -12.82 -24.51 12.49
N VAL A 68 -14.13 -24.31 12.49
CA VAL A 68 -14.79 -23.17 11.86
C VAL A 68 -14.46 -21.86 12.59
N ALA A 69 -14.47 -21.86 13.92
CA ALA A 69 -14.12 -20.71 14.74
C ALA A 69 -12.63 -20.30 14.55
N MET A 70 -11.73 -21.29 14.51
CA MET A 70 -10.31 -21.05 14.24
C MET A 70 -10.07 -20.50 12.83
N GLY A 71 -10.75 -21.03 11.82
CA GLY A 71 -10.71 -20.53 10.44
C GLY A 71 -11.20 -19.09 10.34
N GLY A 72 -12.30 -18.76 11.01
CA GLY A 72 -12.84 -17.40 11.04
C GLY A 72 -11.91 -16.38 11.71
N SER A 73 -11.33 -16.76 12.84
CA SER A 73 -10.35 -15.93 13.54
C SER A 73 -9.10 -15.68 12.71
N PHE A 74 -8.61 -16.70 12.01
CA PHE A 74 -7.46 -16.57 11.10
C PHE A 74 -7.75 -15.63 9.95
N ILE A 75 -8.91 -15.77 9.30
CA ILE A 75 -9.33 -14.90 8.19
C ILE A 75 -9.48 -13.45 8.68
N SER A 76 -10.15 -13.23 9.81
CA SER A 76 -10.29 -11.87 10.38
C SER A 76 -8.93 -11.25 10.68
N ALA A 77 -8.02 -12.01 11.30
CA ALA A 77 -6.67 -11.53 11.59
C ALA A 77 -5.91 -11.19 10.32
N LEU A 78 -6.03 -11.99 9.25
CA LEU A 78 -5.41 -11.74 7.96
C LEU A 78 -5.90 -10.41 7.34
N TYR A 79 -7.22 -10.16 7.35
CA TYR A 79 -7.78 -8.91 6.86
C TYR A 79 -7.28 -7.70 7.65
N LEU A 80 -7.16 -7.82 8.97
CA LEU A 80 -6.61 -6.74 9.81
C LEU A 80 -5.14 -6.48 9.50
N ILE A 81 -4.34 -7.51 9.29
CA ILE A 81 -2.94 -7.36 8.86
C ILE A 81 -2.86 -6.65 7.51
N ILE A 82 -3.70 -7.04 6.55
CA ILE A 82 -3.79 -6.39 5.24
C ILE A 82 -4.16 -4.91 5.39
N ALA A 83 -5.13 -4.58 6.25
CA ALA A 83 -5.53 -3.20 6.51
C ALA A 83 -4.36 -2.34 7.03
N VAL A 84 -3.56 -2.89 7.97
CA VAL A 84 -2.37 -2.22 8.51
C VAL A 84 -1.33 -1.98 7.41
N PHE A 85 -1.03 -2.98 6.58
CA PHE A 85 -0.07 -2.83 5.48
C PHE A 85 -0.56 -1.83 4.44
N TYR A 86 -1.87 -1.83 4.14
CA TYR A 86 -2.46 -0.91 3.17
C TYR A 86 -2.50 0.54 3.66
N PHE A 87 -2.50 0.75 4.98
CA PHE A 87 -2.48 2.07 5.58
C PHE A 87 -1.21 2.88 5.19
N PHE A 88 -0.03 2.25 5.20
CA PHE A 88 1.23 2.96 4.94
C PHE A 88 1.29 3.65 3.57
N PRO A 89 1.04 2.97 2.43
CA PRO A 89 1.09 3.61 1.13
C PRO A 89 0.03 4.71 0.97
N VAL A 90 -1.17 4.52 1.54
CA VAL A 90 -2.22 5.53 1.53
C VAL A 90 -1.81 6.77 2.32
N TYR A 91 -1.21 6.59 3.50
CA TYR A 91 -0.67 7.66 4.31
C TYR A 91 0.43 8.44 3.59
N TYR A 92 1.41 7.75 2.98
CA TYR A 92 2.47 8.42 2.24
C TYR A 92 1.94 9.22 1.06
N LEU A 93 0.97 8.67 0.32
CA LEU A 93 0.33 9.36 -0.80
C LEU A 93 -0.42 10.62 -0.35
N ASN A 94 -1.13 10.55 0.77
CA ASN A 94 -1.81 11.70 1.37
C ASN A 94 -0.82 12.79 1.80
N LYS A 95 0.29 12.40 2.45
CA LYS A 95 1.34 13.34 2.87
C LYS A 95 2.05 13.98 1.70
N PHE A 96 2.36 13.21 0.64
CA PHE A 96 2.86 13.76 -0.62
C PHE A 96 1.94 14.86 -1.14
N ALA A 97 0.66 14.54 -1.32
CA ALA A 97 -0.32 15.46 -1.87
C ALA A 97 -0.46 16.75 -1.05
N SER A 98 -0.52 16.61 0.27
CA SER A 98 -0.64 17.74 1.19
C SER A 98 0.60 18.64 1.18
N LYS A 99 1.79 18.04 1.21
CA LYS A 99 3.06 18.78 1.18
C LYS A 99 3.31 19.45 -0.17
N ALA A 100 3.00 18.78 -1.29
CA ALA A 100 3.09 19.36 -2.62
C ALA A 100 2.15 20.58 -2.79
N LYS A 101 0.92 20.49 -2.24
CA LYS A 101 -0.04 21.60 -2.25
C LYS A 101 0.49 22.82 -1.47
N ILE A 102 1.08 22.61 -0.28
CA ILE A 102 1.70 23.68 0.53
C ILE A 102 2.87 24.28 -0.22
N ALA A 103 3.78 23.47 -0.75
CA ALA A 103 4.95 23.90 -1.49
C ALA A 103 4.59 24.81 -2.68
N LEU A 104 3.56 24.46 -3.43
CA LEU A 104 3.10 25.22 -4.58
C LEU A 104 2.36 26.51 -4.21
N ARG A 105 1.64 26.50 -3.08
CA ARG A 105 0.93 27.69 -2.60
C ARG A 105 1.89 28.73 -2.03
N ASP A 106 2.82 28.29 -1.19
CA ASP A 106 3.68 29.15 -0.37
C ASP A 106 5.08 29.34 -1.00
N ASN A 107 5.34 28.76 -2.19
CA ASN A 107 6.66 28.68 -2.85
C ASN A 107 7.76 28.16 -1.90
N ASP A 108 7.43 27.17 -1.07
CA ASP A 108 8.31 26.62 -0.04
C ASP A 108 9.08 25.39 -0.54
N SER A 109 10.39 25.56 -0.75
CA SER A 109 11.30 24.49 -1.19
C SER A 109 11.40 23.35 -0.19
N LYS A 110 11.27 23.60 1.12
CA LYS A 110 11.31 22.55 2.16
C LYS A 110 10.10 21.64 2.05
N SER A 111 8.91 22.21 1.88
CA SER A 111 7.69 21.43 1.67
C SER A 111 7.73 20.67 0.35
N LEU A 112 8.38 21.21 -0.68
CA LEU A 112 8.57 20.52 -1.96
C LEU A 112 9.46 19.28 -1.77
N THR A 113 10.61 19.43 -1.14
CA THR A 113 11.52 18.33 -0.82
C THR A 113 10.82 17.24 0.02
N ALA A 114 10.13 17.66 1.09
CA ALA A 114 9.35 16.74 1.92
C ALA A 114 8.26 16.01 1.13
N SER A 115 7.62 16.67 0.14
CA SER A 115 6.62 16.01 -0.71
C SER A 115 7.24 14.87 -1.50
N PHE A 116 8.39 15.08 -2.14
CA PHE A 116 9.09 14.03 -2.88
C PHE A 116 9.63 12.91 -1.98
N GLU A 117 10.00 13.20 -0.74
CA GLU A 117 10.38 12.18 0.24
C GLU A 117 9.22 11.23 0.55
N TYR A 118 8.01 11.75 0.73
CA TYR A 118 6.82 10.91 0.91
C TYR A 118 6.46 10.14 -0.37
N LEU A 119 6.60 10.74 -1.54
CA LEU A 119 6.38 10.04 -2.82
C LEU A 119 7.37 8.90 -3.02
N LYS A 120 8.66 9.14 -2.75
CA LYS A 120 9.70 8.10 -2.73
C LYS A 120 9.33 6.96 -1.78
N SER A 121 8.87 7.30 -0.56
CA SER A 121 8.48 6.31 0.45
C SER A 121 7.28 5.47 0.00
N HIS A 122 6.30 6.10 -0.64
CA HIS A 122 5.14 5.42 -1.25
C HIS A 122 5.60 4.39 -2.28
N TYR A 123 6.39 4.80 -3.28
CA TYR A 123 6.85 3.88 -4.34
C TYR A 123 7.80 2.80 -3.82
N LYS A 124 8.68 3.14 -2.87
CA LYS A 124 9.55 2.14 -2.22
C LYS A 124 8.73 1.06 -1.52
N PHE A 125 7.72 1.46 -0.76
CA PHE A 125 6.84 0.51 -0.07
C PHE A 125 6.07 -0.35 -1.07
N MET A 126 5.46 0.25 -2.09
CA MET A 126 4.73 -0.47 -3.14
C MET A 126 5.63 -1.44 -3.90
N GLY A 127 6.86 -1.04 -4.23
CA GLY A 127 7.85 -1.91 -4.89
C GLY A 127 8.24 -3.12 -4.04
N ILE A 128 8.50 -2.92 -2.75
CA ILE A 128 8.81 -4.02 -1.82
C ILE A 128 7.63 -4.98 -1.71
N MET A 129 6.41 -4.46 -1.55
CA MET A 129 5.20 -5.28 -1.47
C MET A 129 4.96 -6.08 -2.76
N ALA A 130 5.16 -5.45 -3.92
CA ALA A 130 5.05 -6.14 -5.21
C ALA A 130 6.07 -7.29 -5.33
N LEU A 131 7.31 -7.10 -4.91
CA LEU A 131 8.34 -8.16 -4.91
C LEU A 131 7.95 -9.32 -3.99
N ILE A 132 7.44 -9.02 -2.79
CA ILE A 132 6.97 -10.06 -1.85
C ILE A 132 5.84 -10.88 -2.49
N VAL A 133 4.82 -10.20 -3.02
CA VAL A 133 3.67 -10.87 -3.66
C VAL A 133 4.11 -11.72 -4.85
N LEU A 134 4.96 -11.20 -5.74
CA LEU A 134 5.48 -11.94 -6.89
C LEU A 134 6.31 -13.16 -6.47
N SER A 135 7.12 -13.02 -5.42
CA SER A 135 7.91 -14.13 -4.87
C SER A 135 7.02 -15.24 -4.30
N LEU A 136 5.95 -14.87 -3.58
CA LEU A 136 4.97 -15.85 -3.08
C LEU A 136 4.22 -16.55 -4.22
N TYR A 137 3.82 -15.81 -5.26
CA TYR A 137 3.20 -16.40 -6.45
C TYR A 137 4.15 -17.39 -7.15
N ALA A 138 5.42 -17.02 -7.33
CA ALA A 138 6.41 -17.91 -7.92
C ALA A 138 6.58 -19.19 -7.12
N LEU A 139 6.65 -19.12 -5.80
CA LEU A 139 6.73 -20.29 -4.93
C LEU A 139 5.49 -21.19 -5.07
N ILE A 140 4.28 -20.63 -5.02
CA ILE A 140 3.04 -21.38 -5.18
C ILE A 140 3.01 -22.09 -6.53
N MET A 141 3.41 -21.42 -7.61
CA MET A 141 3.46 -22.01 -8.95
C MET A 141 4.47 -23.16 -9.03
N ILE A 142 5.65 -23.03 -8.43
CA ILE A 142 6.65 -24.09 -8.36
C ILE A 142 6.10 -25.30 -7.62
N PHE A 143 5.49 -25.10 -6.44
CA PHE A 143 4.87 -26.19 -5.69
C PHE A 143 3.72 -26.86 -6.47
N ALA A 144 2.89 -26.09 -7.15
CA ALA A 144 1.79 -26.63 -7.97
C ALA A 144 2.33 -27.52 -9.11
N VAL A 145 3.37 -27.08 -9.82
CA VAL A 145 4.00 -27.85 -10.90
C VAL A 145 4.60 -29.15 -10.35
N ILE A 146 5.34 -29.08 -9.25
CA ILE A 146 5.93 -30.28 -8.63
C ILE A 146 4.82 -31.26 -8.19
N SER A 147 3.73 -30.77 -7.60
CA SER A 147 2.60 -31.60 -7.19
C SER A 147 1.95 -32.34 -8.35
N VAL A 148 1.73 -31.65 -9.49
CA VAL A 148 1.17 -32.26 -10.69
C VAL A 148 2.11 -33.33 -11.28
N LEU A 149 3.39 -33.03 -11.36
CA LEU A 149 4.39 -33.99 -11.89
C LEU A 149 4.48 -35.25 -11.01
N THR A 150 4.49 -35.10 -9.69
CA THR A 150 4.55 -36.24 -8.77
C THR A 150 3.26 -37.04 -8.72
N ALA A 151 2.10 -36.42 -8.90
CA ALA A 151 0.81 -37.11 -9.00
C ALA A 151 0.65 -37.90 -10.30
N GLY A 152 1.20 -37.37 -11.43
CA GLY A 152 1.16 -38.06 -12.72
C GLY A 152 2.16 -39.22 -12.88
N LEU A 153 3.13 -39.37 -11.96
CA LEU A 153 4.09 -40.45 -11.92
C LEU A 153 3.67 -41.63 -11.00
N ARG A 154 2.53 -41.53 -10.35
CA ARG A 154 1.91 -42.58 -9.51
C ARG A 154 0.75 -43.24 -10.23
#